data_64db94612abc12a7e0c2b3ec577bfeaf
#
_entry.id   64db94612abc12a7e0c2b3ec577bfeaf
#
_cell.length_a   1.000
_cell.length_b   1.000
_cell.length_c   1.000
_cell.angle_alpha   90.00
_cell.angle_beta   90.00
_cell.angle_gamma   90.00
#
_symmetry.space_group_name_H-M   'P 1'
#
loop_
_entity.id
_entity.type
_entity.pdbx_description
1 polymer ?
#
loop_
_entity_poly.entity_id
_entity_poly.type
_entity_poly.pdbx_seq_one_letter_code
_entity_poly.pdbx_strand_id
1 'polypeptide(L)'
;GIASENDRHNKFYNEYLAVMDMTAEFYLTTVNRIFKKREIAKNIFSLENEVLDLNDIKDIPIFIIEGKNDDISAPGQCLAALEILKKIPDNLKFSYLHENAGHYGIFSGKAWREDIRPEFINFINKF
;
A
#
# COMPACT_ATOMS: atom_id res chain seq x y z
N GLY A 1 33.59 9.01 2.00
CA GLY A 1 32.68 7.99 2.42
C GLY A 1 31.63 8.47 3.44
N ILE A 2 32.08 8.92 4.63
CA ILE A 2 31.18 9.28 5.75
C ILE A 2 30.33 10.53 5.46
N ALA A 3 30.89 11.55 4.79
CA ALA A 3 30.15 12.77 4.43
C ALA A 3 28.98 12.47 3.47
N SER A 4 29.16 11.58 2.51
CA SER A 4 28.11 11.21 1.54
C SER A 4 26.99 10.37 2.15
N GLU A 5 27.25 9.63 3.21
CA GLU A 5 26.26 8.86 3.95
C GLU A 5 25.40 9.76 4.83
N ASN A 6 26.02 10.72 5.52
CA ASN A 6 25.31 11.74 6.30
C ASN A 6 24.45 12.65 5.41
N ASP A 7 24.91 13.02 4.22
CA ASP A 7 24.14 13.83 3.29
C ASP A 7 22.91 13.09 2.75
N ARG A 8 23.04 11.79 2.47
CA ARG A 8 21.89 10.94 2.08
C ARG A 8 20.90 10.79 3.20
N HIS A 9 21.39 10.57 4.43
CA HIS A 9 20.56 10.45 5.61
C HIS A 9 19.77 11.74 5.89
N ASN A 10 20.46 12.89 5.89
CA ASN A 10 19.83 14.19 6.08
C ASN A 10 18.80 14.51 4.98
N LYS A 11 19.12 14.20 3.71
CA LYS A 11 18.20 14.39 2.61
C LYS A 11 16.95 13.53 2.78
N PHE A 12 17.11 12.25 3.14
CA PHE A 12 16.01 11.36 3.42
C PHE A 12 15.12 11.88 4.56
N TYR A 13 15.73 12.29 5.68
CA TYR A 13 14.97 12.82 6.81
C TYR A 13 14.26 14.14 6.48
N ASN A 14 14.87 15.01 5.71
CA ASN A 14 14.23 16.25 5.28
C ASN A 14 13.01 15.97 4.36
N GLU A 15 13.12 15.00 3.46
CA GLU A 15 12.00 14.57 2.63
C GLU A 15 10.89 13.88 3.47
N TYR A 16 11.27 13.04 4.43
CA TYR A 16 10.33 12.35 5.33
C TYR A 16 9.59 13.33 6.26
N LEU A 17 10.24 14.37 6.73
CA LEU A 17 9.67 15.40 7.59
C LEU A 17 8.92 16.49 6.81
N ALA A 18 9.05 16.54 5.50
CA ALA A 18 8.31 17.46 4.64
C ALA A 18 6.85 17.01 4.56
N VAL A 19 6.02 17.53 5.45
CA VAL A 19 4.59 17.27 5.48
C VAL A 19 3.89 18.22 4.51
N MET A 20 3.09 17.69 3.58
CA MET A 20 2.25 18.52 2.74
C MET A 20 1.12 19.16 3.55
N ASP A 21 0.77 20.39 3.20
CA ASP A 21 -0.40 21.04 3.78
C ASP A 21 -1.67 20.23 3.49
N MET A 22 -2.47 20.06 4.55
CA MET A 22 -3.70 19.28 4.51
C MET A 22 -4.80 20.07 5.21
N THR A 23 -6.00 20.12 4.63
CA THR A 23 -7.12 20.77 5.32
C THR A 23 -7.55 19.96 6.54
N ALA A 24 -7.99 20.65 7.58
CA ALA A 24 -8.47 20.01 8.80
C ALA A 24 -9.64 19.05 8.51
N GLU A 25 -10.53 19.40 7.60
CA GLU A 25 -11.66 18.56 7.20
C GLU A 25 -11.18 17.25 6.57
N PHE A 26 -10.22 17.29 5.66
CA PHE A 26 -9.68 16.07 5.04
C PHE A 26 -9.03 15.16 6.10
N TYR A 27 -8.20 15.73 6.97
CA TYR A 27 -7.54 14.99 8.03
C TYR A 27 -8.56 14.35 8.99
N LEU A 28 -9.49 15.15 9.54
CA LEU A 28 -10.48 14.67 10.49
C LEU A 28 -11.44 13.64 9.87
N THR A 29 -11.84 13.85 8.61
CA THR A 29 -12.68 12.92 7.88
C THR A 29 -11.97 11.59 7.67
N THR A 30 -10.70 11.61 7.25
CA THR A 30 -9.89 10.41 7.08
C THR A 30 -9.74 9.64 8.39
N VAL A 31 -9.34 10.33 9.48
CA VAL A 31 -9.22 9.69 10.81
C VAL A 31 -10.55 9.08 11.25
N ASN A 32 -11.66 9.79 11.08
CA ASN A 32 -12.95 9.31 11.51
C ASN A 32 -13.45 8.13 10.67
N ARG A 33 -13.47 8.28 9.35
CA ARG A 33 -14.08 7.28 8.45
C ARG A 33 -13.20 6.05 8.25
N ILE A 34 -11.90 6.26 8.02
CA ILE A 34 -10.98 5.16 7.70
C ILE A 34 -10.49 4.47 8.97
N PHE A 35 -9.95 5.22 9.94
CA PHE A 35 -9.33 4.61 11.12
C PHE A 35 -10.34 4.26 12.24
N LYS A 36 -11.22 5.18 12.63
CA LYS A 36 -12.17 4.92 13.72
C LYS A 36 -13.35 4.05 13.31
N LYS A 37 -14.07 4.43 12.26
CA LYS A 37 -15.25 3.70 11.80
C LYS A 37 -14.90 2.49 10.93
N ARG A 38 -13.74 2.50 10.28
CA ARG A 38 -13.26 1.43 9.38
C ARG A 38 -14.25 1.16 8.25
N GLU A 39 -14.75 2.22 7.61
CA GLU A 39 -15.86 2.11 6.65
C GLU A 39 -15.50 1.26 5.43
N ILE A 40 -14.24 1.37 4.91
CA ILE A 40 -13.77 0.54 3.80
C ILE A 40 -13.74 -0.94 4.22
N ALA A 41 -13.13 -1.25 5.36
CA ALA A 41 -13.02 -2.63 5.84
C ALA A 41 -14.38 -3.28 6.14
N LYS A 42 -15.38 -2.48 6.47
CA LYS A 42 -16.76 -2.93 6.71
C LYS A 42 -17.64 -2.92 5.46
N ASN A 43 -17.11 -2.49 4.31
CA ASN A 43 -17.86 -2.31 3.06
C ASN A 43 -19.09 -1.40 3.20
N ILE A 44 -18.94 -0.29 3.92
CA ILE A 44 -19.99 0.72 4.15
C ILE A 44 -19.52 2.15 3.80
N PHE A 45 -18.39 2.26 3.11
CA PHE A 45 -17.87 3.56 2.69
C PHE A 45 -18.79 4.18 1.64
N SER A 46 -19.15 5.45 1.84
CA SER A 46 -20.03 6.17 0.92
C SER A 46 -19.36 7.43 0.36
N LEU A 47 -19.65 7.74 -0.88
CA LEU A 47 -19.29 8.98 -1.56
C LEU A 47 -20.58 9.61 -2.09
N GLU A 48 -20.78 10.91 -1.85
CA GLU A 48 -21.97 11.66 -2.32
C GLU A 48 -23.31 10.95 -2.02
N ASN A 49 -23.42 10.33 -0.85
CA ASN A 49 -24.56 9.53 -0.38
C ASN A 49 -24.76 8.17 -1.08
N GLU A 50 -23.87 7.76 -1.96
CA GLU A 50 -23.87 6.42 -2.53
C GLU A 50 -22.88 5.53 -1.78
N VAL A 51 -23.33 4.36 -1.33
CA VAL A 51 -22.46 3.34 -0.74
C VAL A 51 -21.68 2.65 -1.84
N LEU A 52 -20.35 2.64 -1.72
CA LEU A 52 -19.49 1.92 -2.65
C LEU A 52 -19.41 0.46 -2.20
N ASP A 53 -19.96 -0.46 -2.99
CA ASP A 53 -19.85 -1.88 -2.72
C ASP A 53 -18.57 -2.46 -3.33
N LEU A 54 -17.62 -2.83 -2.48
CA LEU A 54 -16.36 -3.47 -2.92
C LEU A 54 -16.59 -4.82 -3.61
N ASN A 55 -17.78 -5.43 -3.47
CA ASN A 55 -18.14 -6.65 -4.20
C ASN A 55 -18.43 -6.39 -5.70
N ASP A 56 -18.52 -5.15 -6.14
CA ASP A 56 -18.58 -4.82 -7.56
C ASP A 56 -17.22 -5.03 -8.26
N ILE A 57 -16.14 -5.07 -7.49
CA ILE A 57 -14.81 -5.44 -7.99
C ILE A 57 -14.73 -6.98 -8.03
N LYS A 58 -14.80 -7.57 -9.22
CA LYS A 58 -14.84 -9.03 -9.39
C LYS A 58 -13.95 -9.59 -10.53
N ASP A 59 -13.60 -8.75 -11.49
CA ASP A 59 -12.93 -9.20 -12.72
C ASP A 59 -11.51 -8.61 -12.89
N ILE A 60 -11.00 -7.92 -11.86
CA ILE A 60 -9.71 -7.24 -11.90
C ILE A 60 -8.69 -8.06 -11.13
N PRO A 61 -7.57 -8.48 -11.76
CA PRO A 61 -6.46 -9.09 -11.04
C PRO A 61 -5.85 -8.13 -10.02
N ILE A 62 -5.59 -8.63 -8.81
CA ILE A 62 -4.99 -7.85 -7.73
C ILE A 62 -3.65 -8.46 -7.35
N PHE A 63 -2.63 -7.62 -7.25
CA PHE A 63 -1.32 -8.00 -6.73
C PHE A 63 -0.93 -7.12 -5.56
N ILE A 64 -0.80 -7.71 -4.39
CA ILE A 64 -0.37 -7.05 -3.15
C ILE A 64 1.12 -7.30 -2.94
N ILE A 65 1.86 -6.24 -2.71
CA ILE A 65 3.29 -6.31 -2.40
C ILE A 65 3.52 -5.66 -1.04
N GLU A 66 4.16 -6.39 -0.13
CA GLU A 66 4.52 -5.90 1.20
C GLU A 66 6.01 -6.12 1.48
N GLY A 67 6.58 -5.27 2.32
CA GLY A 67 7.92 -5.44 2.87
C GLY A 67 7.86 -5.95 4.30
N LYS A 68 8.61 -7.00 4.63
CA LYS A 68 8.62 -7.58 5.98
C LYS A 68 9.15 -6.62 7.04
N ASN A 69 10.04 -5.71 6.63
CA ASN A 69 10.64 -4.70 7.52
C ASN A 69 9.94 -3.32 7.36
N ASP A 70 8.72 -3.30 6.82
CA ASP A 70 7.92 -2.09 6.72
C ASP A 70 7.33 -1.76 8.09
N ASP A 71 7.77 -0.65 8.67
CA ASP A 71 7.33 -0.13 9.97
C ASP A 71 6.22 0.93 9.86
N ILE A 72 5.87 1.33 8.64
CA ILE A 72 4.78 2.29 8.35
C ILE A 72 3.50 1.52 7.98
N SER A 73 3.59 0.63 7.01
CA SER A 73 2.52 -0.30 6.63
C SER A 73 2.97 -1.73 6.89
N ALA A 74 2.84 -2.16 8.15
CA ALA A 74 3.30 -3.47 8.59
C ALA A 74 2.68 -4.61 7.76
N PRO A 75 3.40 -5.73 7.61
CA PRO A 75 2.91 -6.91 6.91
C PRO A 75 1.51 -7.33 7.35
N GLY A 76 0.66 -7.61 6.38
CA GLY A 76 -0.75 -7.94 6.59
C GLY A 76 -1.71 -6.77 6.42
N GLN A 77 -1.25 -5.52 6.48
CA GLN A 77 -2.14 -4.37 6.31
C GLN A 77 -2.65 -4.23 4.87
N CYS A 78 -1.76 -4.39 3.88
CA CYS A 78 -2.19 -4.37 2.49
C CYS A 78 -2.83 -5.71 2.10
N LEU A 79 -2.30 -6.82 2.60
CA LEU A 79 -2.83 -8.17 2.34
C LEU A 79 -4.30 -8.31 2.77
N ALA A 80 -4.72 -7.61 3.81
CA ALA A 80 -6.11 -7.57 4.27
C ALA A 80 -7.10 -7.12 3.18
N ALA A 81 -6.65 -6.40 2.14
CA ALA A 81 -7.49 -6.05 1.00
C ALA A 81 -8.04 -7.29 0.26
N LEU A 82 -7.26 -8.37 0.18
CA LEU A 82 -7.70 -9.62 -0.47
C LEU A 82 -8.83 -10.32 0.30
N GLU A 83 -8.93 -10.09 1.61
CA GLU A 83 -10.01 -10.61 2.44
C GLU A 83 -11.30 -9.78 2.29
N ILE A 84 -11.17 -8.49 2.04
CA ILE A 84 -12.30 -7.57 1.85
C ILE A 84 -12.91 -7.76 0.45
N LEU A 85 -12.09 -7.95 -0.57
CA LEU A 85 -12.48 -8.12 -1.97
C LEU A 85 -12.95 -9.57 -2.24
N LYS A 86 -14.08 -9.95 -1.65
CA LYS A 86 -14.59 -11.33 -1.61
C LYS A 86 -15.05 -11.87 -2.97
N LYS A 87 -15.45 -10.99 -3.89
CA LYS A 87 -15.97 -11.38 -5.20
C LYS A 87 -14.88 -11.58 -6.25
N ILE A 88 -13.65 -11.18 -5.98
CA ILE A 88 -12.52 -11.50 -6.84
C ILE A 88 -12.19 -12.99 -6.67
N PRO A 89 -12.15 -13.79 -7.76
CA PRO A 89 -11.72 -15.18 -7.69
C PRO A 89 -10.29 -15.35 -7.19
N ASP A 90 -10.00 -16.46 -6.53
CA ASP A 90 -8.68 -16.69 -5.95
C ASP A 90 -7.54 -16.75 -7.00
N ASN A 91 -7.85 -17.18 -8.21
CA ASN A 91 -6.88 -17.19 -9.32
C ASN A 91 -6.54 -15.79 -9.85
N LEU A 92 -7.24 -14.74 -9.41
CA LEU A 92 -6.95 -13.32 -9.70
C LEU A 92 -6.34 -12.59 -8.49
N LYS A 93 -6.12 -13.26 -7.37
CA LYS A 93 -5.52 -12.71 -6.15
C LYS A 93 -4.07 -13.16 -6.02
N PHE A 94 -3.16 -12.21 -5.99
CA PHE A 94 -1.73 -12.46 -5.87
C PHE A 94 -1.14 -11.63 -4.74
N SER A 95 -0.13 -12.18 -4.07
CA SER A 95 0.61 -11.47 -3.04
C SER A 95 2.08 -11.85 -3.06
N TYR A 96 2.94 -10.92 -2.69
CA TYR A 96 4.36 -11.10 -2.53
C TYR A 96 4.86 -10.35 -1.29
N LEU A 97 5.48 -11.06 -0.36
CA LEU A 97 6.14 -10.48 0.80
C LEU A 97 7.66 -10.51 0.58
N HIS A 98 8.28 -9.33 0.48
CA HIS A 98 9.74 -9.25 0.37
C HIS A 98 10.39 -9.25 1.75
N GLU A 99 11.24 -10.25 2.05
CA GLU A 99 11.80 -10.55 3.37
C GLU A 99 12.66 -9.42 3.97
N ASN A 100 13.30 -8.60 3.14
CA ASN A 100 14.27 -7.60 3.60
C ASN A 100 13.90 -6.15 3.22
N ALA A 101 12.77 -5.92 2.54
CA ALA A 101 12.36 -4.57 2.16
C ALA A 101 11.63 -3.88 3.32
N GLY A 102 11.93 -2.60 3.51
CA GLY A 102 11.11 -1.66 4.28
C GLY A 102 10.18 -0.87 3.34
N HIS A 103 9.46 0.10 3.90
CA HIS A 103 8.41 0.86 3.21
C HIS A 103 8.83 1.40 1.83
N TYR A 104 9.95 2.10 1.76
CA TYR A 104 10.45 2.66 0.49
C TYR A 104 11.16 1.61 -0.38
N GLY A 105 11.64 0.52 0.22
CA GLY A 105 12.36 -0.54 -0.46
C GLY A 105 11.49 -1.34 -1.44
N ILE A 106 10.17 -1.34 -1.24
CA ILE A 106 9.23 -1.99 -2.17
C ILE A 106 9.06 -1.23 -3.50
N PHE A 107 9.46 0.04 -3.58
CA PHE A 107 9.33 0.87 -4.79
C PHE A 107 10.66 1.27 -5.41
N SER A 108 11.77 1.08 -4.70
CA SER A 108 13.07 1.59 -5.13
C SER A 108 14.24 0.76 -4.62
N GLY A 109 15.44 1.05 -5.13
CA GLY A 109 16.66 0.41 -4.67
C GLY A 109 16.88 -1.00 -5.22
N LYS A 110 17.68 -1.80 -4.50
CA LYS A 110 18.09 -3.13 -4.93
C LYS A 110 16.92 -4.11 -4.91
N ALA A 111 16.17 -4.16 -3.81
CA ALA A 111 15.03 -5.04 -3.65
C ALA A 111 14.00 -4.87 -4.79
N TRP A 112 13.67 -3.63 -5.14
CA TRP A 112 12.80 -3.35 -6.27
C TRP A 112 13.38 -3.89 -7.59
N ARG A 113 14.63 -3.56 -7.91
CA ARG A 113 15.21 -3.90 -9.22
C ARG A 113 15.41 -5.39 -9.43
N GLU A 114 15.85 -6.09 -8.38
CA GLU A 114 16.33 -7.47 -8.49
C GLU A 114 15.23 -8.49 -8.18
N ASP A 115 14.32 -8.16 -7.24
CA ASP A 115 13.37 -9.13 -6.73
C ASP A 115 11.91 -8.75 -7.05
N ILE A 116 11.48 -7.52 -6.69
CA ILE A 116 10.05 -7.14 -6.75
C ILE A 116 9.62 -6.84 -8.19
N ARG A 117 10.41 -6.09 -8.94
CA ARG A 117 10.09 -5.73 -10.33
C ARG A 117 9.90 -6.94 -11.22
N PRO A 118 10.73 -8.00 -11.18
CA PRO A 118 10.48 -9.23 -11.93
C PRO A 118 9.12 -9.86 -11.60
N GLU A 119 8.75 -9.95 -10.34
CA GLU A 119 7.45 -10.49 -9.92
C GLU A 119 6.29 -9.63 -10.43
N PHE A 120 6.44 -8.31 -10.35
CA PHE A 120 5.46 -7.36 -10.89
C PHE A 120 5.29 -7.50 -12.41
N ILE A 121 6.37 -7.63 -13.17
CA ILE A 121 6.34 -7.87 -14.63
C ILE A 121 5.70 -9.22 -14.93
N ASN A 122 6.06 -10.28 -14.19
CA ASN A 122 5.46 -11.60 -14.35
C ASN A 122 3.94 -11.56 -14.13
N PHE A 123 3.48 -10.80 -13.13
CA PHE A 123 2.05 -10.61 -12.90
C PHE A 123 1.38 -9.91 -14.07
N ILE A 124 1.91 -8.77 -14.56
CA ILE A 124 1.32 -8.03 -15.69
C ILE A 124 1.23 -8.90 -16.95
N ASN A 125 2.25 -9.70 -17.21
CA ASN A 125 2.30 -10.54 -18.43
C ASN A 125 1.35 -11.75 -18.38
N LYS A 126 0.64 -11.98 -17.27
CA LYS A 126 -0.38 -13.04 -17.19
C LYS A 126 -1.73 -12.61 -17.75
N PHE A 127 -1.94 -11.31 -17.85
CA PHE A 127 -3.21 -10.68 -18.24
C PHE A 127 -3.01 -9.69 -19.39
#